data_a618915d709f730a44ee3e9a4797c5cc
#
_entry.id   a618915d709f730a44ee3e9a4797c5cc
#
_cell.length_a   1.000
_cell.length_b   1.000
_cell.length_c   1.000
_cell.angle_alpha   90.00
_cell.angle_beta   90.00
_cell.angle_gamma   90.00
#
_symmetry.space_group_name_H-M   'P 1'
#
loop_
_entity.id
_entity.type
_entity.pdbx_description
1 polymer ?
#
loop_
_entity_poly.entity_id
_entity_poly.type
_entity_poly.pdbx_seq_one_letter_code
_entity_poly.pdbx_strand_id
1 'polypeptide(L)' 'MAELKFEITEKIGVLSENAKGWTKEINLVSWNEHDPKYDIREWSPDHSRMGKGVTLTADELASLKDILADIDLDSFE' A
#
# COMPACT_ATOMS: atom_id res chain seq x y z
N MET A 1 -6.38 -19.34 18.00
CA MET A 1 -5.46 -18.30 17.53
C MET A 1 -6.10 -17.54 16.38
N ALA A 2 -6.09 -16.25 16.48
CA ALA A 2 -6.70 -15.43 15.42
C ALA A 2 -5.79 -15.39 14.21
N GLU A 3 -6.33 -15.65 13.05
CA GLU A 3 -5.60 -15.48 11.79
C GLU A 3 -5.83 -14.07 11.29
N LEU A 4 -4.78 -13.48 10.72
CA LEU A 4 -4.93 -12.20 10.06
C LEU A 4 -5.69 -12.43 8.75
N LYS A 5 -6.85 -11.79 8.65
CA LYS A 5 -7.64 -11.84 7.43
C LYS A 5 -7.50 -10.53 6.70
N PHE A 6 -7.38 -10.60 5.40
CA PHE A 6 -7.33 -9.39 4.59
C PHE A 6 -7.97 -9.64 3.24
N GLU A 7 -8.41 -8.55 2.65
CA GLU A 7 -8.93 -8.58 1.29
C GLU A 7 -8.52 -7.30 0.60
N ILE A 8 -7.85 -7.42 -0.56
CA ILE A 8 -7.55 -6.26 -1.38
C ILE A 8 -8.82 -5.93 -2.14
N THR A 9 -9.52 -4.89 -1.70
CA THR A 9 -10.81 -4.53 -2.29
C THR A 9 -10.64 -3.74 -3.57
N GLU A 10 -9.51 -3.03 -3.72
CA GLU A 10 -9.22 -2.32 -4.94
C GLU A 10 -7.72 -2.18 -5.09
N LYS A 11 -7.19 -2.58 -6.26
CA LYS A 11 -5.79 -2.38 -6.58
C LYS A 11 -5.63 -1.00 -7.20
N ILE A 12 -4.82 -0.16 -6.56
CA ILE A 12 -4.65 1.21 -7.02
C ILE A 12 -3.43 1.33 -7.91
N GLY A 13 -2.28 0.82 -7.46
CA GLY A 13 -1.09 0.89 -8.30
C GLY A 13 0.10 0.16 -7.72
N VAL A 14 1.06 -0.10 -8.59
CA VAL A 14 2.32 -0.73 -8.23
C VAL A 14 3.41 0.32 -8.28
N LEU A 15 4.17 0.44 -7.20
CA LEU A 15 5.26 1.42 -7.13
C LEU A 15 6.57 0.86 -7.65
N SER A 16 6.85 -0.41 -7.38
CA SER A 16 8.09 -1.04 -7.81
C SER A 16 7.98 -2.55 -7.70
N GLU A 17 8.92 -3.23 -8.34
CA GLU A 17 9.03 -4.68 -8.22
C GLU A 17 10.51 -5.00 -7.97
N ASN A 18 10.79 -5.90 -7.02
CA ASN A 18 12.17 -6.28 -6.74
C ASN A 18 12.57 -7.53 -7.53
N ALA A 19 13.84 -7.95 -7.38
CA ALA A 19 14.40 -9.07 -8.13
C ALA A 19 13.71 -10.41 -7.84
N LYS A 20 13.05 -10.53 -6.69
CA LYS A 20 12.35 -11.75 -6.30
C LYS A 20 10.90 -11.76 -6.76
N GLY A 21 10.47 -10.72 -7.45
CA GLY A 21 9.10 -10.62 -7.93
C GLY A 21 8.13 -10.04 -6.92
N TRP A 22 8.61 -9.56 -5.77
CA TRP A 22 7.75 -8.86 -4.82
C TRP A 22 7.49 -7.45 -5.33
N THR A 23 6.27 -6.99 -5.15
CA THR A 23 5.86 -5.66 -5.60
C THR A 23 5.53 -4.78 -4.40
N LYS A 24 5.93 -3.52 -4.48
CA LYS A 24 5.49 -2.53 -3.52
C LYS A 24 4.27 -1.84 -4.12
N GLU A 25 3.15 -1.90 -3.41
CA GLU A 25 1.87 -1.48 -3.97
C GLU A 25 1.11 -0.57 -3.03
N ILE A 26 0.27 0.27 -3.64
CA ILE A 26 -0.76 0.99 -2.90
C ILE A 26 -2.11 0.41 -3.29
N ASN A 27 -2.89 0.02 -2.31
CA ASN A 27 -4.18 -0.63 -2.51
C ASN A 27 -5.17 -0.17 -1.45
N LEU A 28 -6.46 -0.46 -1.69
CA LEU A 28 -7.46 -0.44 -0.63
C LEU A 28 -7.53 -1.85 -0.06
N VAL A 29 -7.33 -1.98 1.23
CA VAL A 29 -7.28 -3.28 1.89
C VAL A 29 -8.22 -3.29 3.09
N SER A 30 -9.05 -4.32 3.16
CA SER A 30 -9.90 -4.58 4.32
C SER A 30 -9.17 -5.55 5.24
N TRP A 31 -8.86 -5.10 6.44
CA TRP A 31 -8.17 -5.92 7.45
C TRP A 31 -9.18 -6.46 8.45
N ASN A 32 -9.21 -7.80 8.61
CA ASN A 32 -10.09 -8.46 9.58
C ASN A 32 -11.55 -8.03 9.42
N GLU A 33 -11.98 -7.86 8.17
CA GLU A 33 -13.36 -7.50 7.82
C GLU A 33 -13.76 -6.09 8.25
N HIS A 34 -12.78 -5.24 8.61
CA HIS A 34 -13.04 -3.84 8.87
C HIS A 34 -13.18 -3.07 7.55
N ASP A 35 -13.66 -1.84 7.63
CA ASP A 35 -13.78 -0.97 6.47
C ASP A 35 -12.41 -0.84 5.79
N PRO A 36 -12.36 -0.85 4.45
CA PRO A 36 -11.10 -0.76 3.73
C PRO A 36 -10.35 0.53 4.04
N LYS A 37 -9.04 0.42 4.13
CA LYS A 37 -8.15 1.56 4.29
C LYS A 37 -7.09 1.51 3.22
N TYR A 38 -6.49 2.66 2.94
CA TYR A 38 -5.37 2.72 2.01
C TYR A 38 -4.15 2.08 2.65
N ASP A 39 -3.39 1.34 1.85
CA ASP A 39 -2.28 0.56 2.37
C ASP A 39 -1.14 0.57 1.37
N ILE A 40 0.07 0.87 1.86
CA ILE A 40 1.29 0.82 1.05
C ILE A 40 2.20 -0.21 1.68
N ARG A 41 2.47 -1.29 0.93
CA ARG A 41 3.35 -2.36 1.41
C ARG A 41 3.83 -3.23 0.27
N GLU A 42 4.76 -4.12 0.61
CA GLU A 42 5.24 -5.11 -0.34
C GLU A 42 4.38 -6.36 -0.29
N TRP A 43 4.18 -6.97 -1.45
CA TRP A 43 3.42 -8.20 -1.60
C TRP A 43 4.24 -9.23 -2.36
N SER A 44 4.10 -10.51 -1.96
CA SER A 44 4.71 -11.60 -2.72
C SER A 44 4.05 -11.73 -4.09
N PRO A 45 4.71 -12.45 -5.04
CA PRO A 45 4.15 -12.57 -6.39
C PRO A 45 2.71 -13.07 -6.44
N ASP A 46 2.34 -13.99 -5.53
CA ASP A 46 0.99 -14.53 -5.49
C ASP A 46 0.09 -13.80 -4.49
N HIS A 47 0.60 -12.74 -3.85
CA HIS A 47 -0.12 -11.96 -2.84
C HIS A 47 -0.57 -12.75 -1.62
N SER A 48 0.05 -13.90 -1.37
CA SER A 48 -0.25 -14.69 -0.18
C SER A 48 0.56 -14.22 1.04
N ARG A 49 1.65 -13.51 0.80
CA ARG A 49 2.50 -12.96 1.86
C ARG A 49 2.64 -11.47 1.67
N MET A 50 2.90 -10.79 2.77
CA MET A 50 3.09 -9.35 2.73
C MET A 50 4.25 -8.96 3.64
N GLY A 51 4.93 -7.88 3.26
CA GLY A 51 5.98 -7.30 4.07
C GLY A 51 5.42 -6.22 4.98
N LYS A 52 6.32 -5.49 5.60
CA LYS A 52 5.93 -4.34 6.42
C LYS A 52 5.36 -3.24 5.54
N GLY A 53 4.43 -2.50 6.08
CA GLY A 53 3.83 -1.41 5.35
C GLY A 53 3.16 -0.44 6.28
N VAL A 54 2.43 0.49 5.68
CA VAL A 54 1.72 1.52 6.41
C VAL A 54 0.28 1.57 5.92
N THR A 55 -0.63 1.72 6.86
CA THR A 55 -2.06 1.86 6.57
C THR A 55 -2.45 3.31 6.83
N LEU A 56 -3.18 3.89 5.89
CA LEU A 56 -3.55 5.29 5.94
C LEU A 56 -5.06 5.45 5.89
N THR A 57 -5.57 6.42 6.64
CA THR A 57 -6.96 6.83 6.48
C THR A 57 -7.10 7.66 5.21
N ALA A 58 -8.35 7.91 4.78
CA ALA A 58 -8.59 8.75 3.62
C ALA A 58 -8.02 10.16 3.83
N ASP A 59 -8.16 10.70 5.05
CA ASP A 59 -7.64 12.02 5.37
C ASP A 59 -6.10 12.05 5.29
N GLU A 60 -5.47 10.99 5.80
CA GLU A 60 -4.02 10.90 5.74
C GLU A 60 -3.53 10.77 4.29
N LEU A 61 -4.25 10.02 3.48
CA LEU A 61 -3.87 9.90 2.07
C LEU A 61 -4.05 11.23 1.33
N ALA A 62 -5.12 11.97 1.64
CA ALA A 62 -5.33 13.29 1.06
C ALA A 62 -4.19 14.24 1.42
N SER A 63 -3.74 14.20 2.68
CA SER A 63 -2.59 15.01 3.10
C SER A 63 -1.32 14.60 2.37
N LEU A 64 -1.11 13.29 2.21
CA LEU A 64 0.06 12.80 1.48
C LEU A 64 0.04 13.26 0.03
N LYS A 65 -1.12 13.19 -0.60
CA LYS A 65 -1.27 13.63 -1.98
C LYS A 65 -0.89 15.12 -2.12
N ASP A 66 -1.33 15.94 -1.18
CA ASP A 66 -1.03 17.39 -1.21
C ASP A 66 0.48 17.61 -1.02
N ILE A 67 1.09 16.88 -0.10
CA ILE A 67 2.53 16.99 0.14
C ILE A 67 3.31 16.58 -1.11
N LEU A 68 2.91 15.48 -1.74
CA LEU A 68 3.60 15.00 -2.93
C LEU A 68 3.50 15.96 -4.11
N ALA A 69 2.39 16.69 -4.18
CA ALA A 69 2.20 17.67 -5.26
C ALA A 69 3.23 18.81 -5.18
N ASP A 70 3.76 19.08 -3.97
CA ASP A 70 4.73 20.15 -3.74
C ASP A 70 6.18 19.66 -3.83
N ILE A 71 6.39 18.36 -4.01
CA ILE A 71 7.75 17.80 -4.10
C ILE A 71 8.26 17.92 -5.52
N ASP A 72 9.47 18.46 -5.64
CA ASP A 72 10.20 18.45 -6.90
C ASP A 72 11.13 17.24 -6.89
N LEU A 73 10.70 16.18 -7.54
CA LEU A 73 11.45 14.92 -7.54
C LEU A 73 12.81 15.03 -8.21
N ASP A 74 12.93 15.94 -9.18
CA ASP A 74 14.19 16.12 -9.87
C ASP A 74 15.28 16.69 -8.97
N SER A 75 14.91 17.38 -7.91
CA SER A 75 15.89 17.99 -6.99
C SER A 75 16.52 16.97 -6.03
N PHE A 76 16.07 15.72 -6.05
CA PHE A 76 16.55 14.69 -5.13
C PHE A 76 17.46 13.66 -5.79
N GLU A 77 17.93 13.94 -6.96
CA GLU A 77 18.86 13.03 -7.64
C GLU A 77 20.29 13.29 -7.28
#